data_eeb3ede4c23e3604fb605e653613a660
#
_entry.id   eeb3ede4c23e3604fb605e653613a660
#
_cell.length_a   1.000
_cell.length_b   1.000
_cell.length_c   1.000
_cell.angle_alpha   90.00
_cell.angle_beta   90.00
_cell.angle_gamma   90.00
#
_symmetry.space_group_name_H-M   'P 1'
#
loop_
_entity.id
_entity.type
_entity.pdbx_description
1 polymer ?
#
loop_
_entity_poly.entity_id
_entity_poly.type
_entity_poly.pdbx_seq_one_letter_code
_entity_poly.pdbx_strand_id
1 'polypeptide(L)'
;MKKSLIQLHSAVLLWGFTGVLGKAITLSAPVLVWYRMLITALLLFFIISYRKQWIKIEKAHLKKMAWVGILMGLHWVAFYAAIKFSNASIALVCLSTASIFTSLLDHLFNKTKRDNIELFLGLLAIVGVYCIYQFQLSFGLGILFGVIAAILSAVFTVINKKVAGIYPARTTVFYEMGIGLLLLTCLMPFAFYVTPEMSLIPQEYDWLWLLILSLCCTVWAQSLAVTALSKLSSFTVTLSVNMEPVYGILIAFLFFNENKELHPGFYIGMGLILLTVIIQVVRIIYQHKKEIITN
;
A
#
# COMPACT_ATOMS: atom_id res chain seq x y z
N MET A 1 21.80 3.90 6.85
CA MET A 1 21.21 3.23 5.67
C MET A 1 20.80 1.78 5.94
N LYS A 2 21.68 0.84 6.36
CA LYS A 2 21.31 -0.57 6.65
C LYS A 2 20.10 -0.73 7.57
N LYS A 3 20.04 -0.02 8.72
CA LYS A 3 18.93 -0.07 9.67
C LYS A 3 17.60 0.34 9.05
N SER A 4 17.57 1.38 8.21
CA SER A 4 16.34 1.85 7.56
C SER A 4 15.83 0.86 6.50
N LEU A 5 16.74 0.18 5.79
CA LEU A 5 16.37 -0.89 4.86
C LEU A 5 15.80 -2.10 5.60
N ILE A 6 16.41 -2.52 6.73
CA ILE A 6 15.87 -3.61 7.56
C ILE A 6 14.47 -3.25 8.06
N GLN A 7 14.28 -2.04 8.59
CA GLN A 7 12.95 -1.56 9.02
C GLN A 7 11.93 -1.62 7.90
N LEU A 8 12.31 -1.18 6.70
CA LEU A 8 11.45 -1.19 5.54
C LEU A 8 11.09 -2.62 5.09
N HIS A 9 12.08 -3.51 4.97
CA HIS A 9 11.80 -4.90 4.59
C HIS A 9 10.97 -5.66 5.64
N SER A 10 11.16 -5.36 6.93
CA SER A 10 10.27 -5.88 7.99
C SER A 10 8.83 -5.40 7.82
N ALA A 11 8.63 -4.13 7.45
CA ALA A 11 7.30 -3.59 7.16
C ALA A 11 6.68 -4.26 5.92
N VAL A 12 7.45 -4.42 4.85
CA VAL A 12 7.00 -5.05 3.60
C VAL A 12 6.62 -6.52 3.81
N LEU A 13 7.37 -7.26 4.61
CA LEU A 13 7.03 -8.64 4.97
C LEU A 13 5.68 -8.69 5.72
N LEU A 14 5.47 -7.80 6.68
CA LEU A 14 4.18 -7.70 7.39
C LEU A 14 3.03 -7.30 6.45
N TRP A 15 3.29 -6.43 5.48
CA TRP A 15 2.30 -6.07 4.47
C TRP A 15 1.96 -7.21 3.51
N GLY A 16 2.90 -8.11 3.22
CA GLY A 16 2.62 -9.33 2.45
C GLY A 16 1.45 -10.16 3.00
N PHE A 17 1.21 -10.10 4.32
CA PHE A 17 0.05 -10.74 4.92
C PHE A 17 -1.27 -9.98 4.72
N THR A 18 -1.25 -8.69 4.33
CA THR A 18 -2.47 -7.87 4.25
C THR A 18 -3.48 -8.39 3.22
N GLY A 19 -2.99 -8.90 2.08
CA GLY A 19 -3.83 -9.50 1.06
C GLY A 19 -4.56 -10.74 1.55
N VAL A 20 -3.82 -11.62 2.21
CA VAL A 20 -4.34 -12.88 2.79
C VAL A 20 -5.34 -12.60 3.91
N LEU A 21 -5.01 -11.68 4.83
CA LEU A 21 -5.93 -11.25 5.88
C LEU A 21 -7.19 -10.59 5.30
N GLY A 22 -7.04 -9.78 4.24
CA GLY A 22 -8.17 -9.16 3.53
C GLY A 22 -9.11 -10.19 2.87
N LYS A 23 -8.59 -11.32 2.41
CA LYS A 23 -9.41 -12.43 1.90
C LYS A 23 -10.09 -13.19 3.06
N ALA A 24 -9.39 -13.39 4.17
CA ALA A 24 -9.89 -14.11 5.35
C ALA A 24 -11.02 -13.35 6.08
N ILE A 25 -10.95 -12.01 6.14
CA ILE A 25 -11.96 -11.16 6.78
C ILE A 25 -13.22 -11.13 5.91
N THR A 26 -14.39 -11.43 6.51
CA THR A 26 -15.67 -11.52 5.76
C THR A 26 -16.27 -10.17 5.42
N LEU A 27 -15.90 -9.12 6.13
CA LEU A 27 -16.41 -7.75 5.94
C LEU A 27 -16.16 -7.23 4.52
N SER A 28 -17.05 -6.35 4.07
CA SER A 28 -16.85 -5.58 2.84
C SER A 28 -15.65 -4.63 2.96
N ALA A 29 -15.05 -4.25 1.82
CA ALA A 29 -13.85 -3.44 1.81
C ALA A 29 -13.96 -2.12 2.62
N PRO A 30 -15.04 -1.31 2.50
CA PRO A 30 -15.17 -0.08 3.27
C PRO A 30 -15.23 -0.32 4.78
N VAL A 31 -15.98 -1.34 5.22
CA VAL A 31 -16.14 -1.67 6.65
C VAL A 31 -14.84 -2.23 7.23
N LEU A 32 -14.17 -3.14 6.51
CA LEU A 32 -12.88 -3.67 6.91
C LEU A 32 -11.87 -2.54 7.14
N VAL A 33 -11.75 -1.60 6.20
CA VAL A 33 -10.80 -0.48 6.31
C VAL A 33 -11.19 0.47 7.43
N TRP A 34 -12.49 0.71 7.62
CA TRP A 34 -12.99 1.52 8.73
C TRP A 34 -12.57 0.94 10.09
N TYR A 35 -12.79 -0.36 10.32
CA TYR A 35 -12.32 -1.04 11.54
C TYR A 35 -10.80 -1.03 11.67
N ARG A 36 -10.08 -1.29 10.59
CA ARG A 36 -8.62 -1.24 10.57
C ARG A 36 -8.11 0.12 11.02
N MET A 37 -8.66 1.21 10.50
CA MET A 37 -8.27 2.57 10.89
C MET A 37 -8.70 2.91 12.33
N LEU A 38 -9.92 2.51 12.74
CA LEU A 38 -10.42 2.73 14.09
C LEU A 38 -9.53 2.06 15.13
N ILE A 39 -9.27 0.75 14.97
CA ILE A 39 -8.44 -0.01 15.91
C ILE A 39 -7.02 0.57 15.94
N THR A 40 -6.46 0.89 14.78
CA THR A 40 -5.12 1.49 14.69
C THR A 40 -5.06 2.85 15.39
N ALA A 41 -6.02 3.73 15.16
CA ALA A 41 -6.07 5.05 15.78
C ALA A 41 -6.21 4.93 17.31
N LEU A 42 -7.07 4.03 17.81
CA LEU A 42 -7.22 3.76 19.24
C LEU A 42 -5.93 3.22 19.87
N LEU A 43 -5.31 2.22 19.25
CA LEU A 43 -4.03 1.66 19.75
C LEU A 43 -2.95 2.74 19.83
N LEU A 44 -2.81 3.55 18.79
CA LEU A 44 -1.82 4.64 18.76
C LEU A 44 -2.17 5.74 19.77
N PHE A 45 -3.46 6.08 19.94
CA PHE A 45 -3.91 7.01 20.98
C PHE A 45 -3.47 6.56 22.37
N PHE A 46 -3.72 5.30 22.74
CA PHE A 46 -3.31 4.75 24.04
C PHE A 46 -1.79 4.69 24.19
N ILE A 47 -1.05 4.29 23.14
CA ILE A 47 0.42 4.24 23.18
C ILE A 47 1.02 5.65 23.39
N ILE A 48 0.54 6.65 22.64
CA ILE A 48 1.03 8.04 22.72
C ILE A 48 0.68 8.64 24.09
N SER A 49 -0.57 8.40 24.59
CA SER A 49 -1.04 8.89 25.88
C SER A 49 -0.25 8.27 27.04
N TYR A 50 -0.07 6.94 27.04
CA TYR A 50 0.70 6.25 28.07
C TYR A 50 2.16 6.73 28.11
N ARG A 51 2.76 6.97 26.94
CA ARG A 51 4.14 7.47 26.86
C ARG A 51 4.26 8.99 27.00
N LYS A 52 3.15 9.71 27.21
CA LYS A 52 3.10 11.18 27.31
C LYS A 52 3.79 11.88 26.12
N GLN A 53 3.66 11.32 24.91
CA GLN A 53 4.34 11.76 23.69
C GLN A 53 3.45 12.64 22.80
N TRP A 54 2.48 13.36 23.38
CA TRP A 54 1.67 14.31 22.65
C TRP A 54 2.51 15.51 22.21
N ILE A 55 2.48 15.81 20.92
CA ILE A 55 3.23 16.93 20.32
C ILE A 55 2.25 17.78 19.52
N LYS A 56 2.38 19.10 19.64
CA LYS A 56 1.61 20.04 18.84
C LYS A 56 2.09 19.98 17.40
N ILE A 57 1.15 19.73 16.48
CA ILE A 57 1.42 19.66 15.05
C ILE A 57 1.19 21.03 14.41
N GLU A 58 2.12 21.46 13.58
CA GLU A 58 1.97 22.66 12.77
C GLU A 58 0.85 22.48 11.72
N LYS A 59 0.02 23.51 11.53
CA LYS A 59 -1.14 23.44 10.61
C LYS A 59 -0.76 23.04 9.18
N ALA A 60 0.39 23.49 8.69
CA ALA A 60 0.87 23.15 7.36
C ALA A 60 1.20 21.66 7.23
N HIS A 61 1.81 21.06 8.26
CA HIS A 61 2.11 19.63 8.30
C HIS A 61 0.86 18.79 8.55
N LEU A 62 -0.05 19.25 9.41
CA LEU A 62 -1.34 18.59 9.63
C LEU A 62 -2.15 18.49 8.33
N LYS A 63 -2.15 19.54 7.48
CA LYS A 63 -2.80 19.49 6.17
C LYS A 63 -2.20 18.41 5.26
N LYS A 64 -0.87 18.23 5.27
CA LYS A 64 -0.21 17.16 4.50
C LYS A 64 -0.56 15.77 5.04
N MET A 65 -0.53 15.58 6.36
CA MET A 65 -0.96 14.33 7.01
C MET A 65 -2.42 14.02 6.72
N ALA A 66 -3.29 15.06 6.64
CA ALA A 66 -4.69 14.90 6.27
C ALA A 66 -4.84 14.35 4.85
N TRP A 67 -4.13 14.90 3.88
CA TRP A 67 -4.13 14.37 2.53
C TRP A 67 -3.61 12.92 2.47
N VAL A 68 -2.53 12.62 3.21
CA VAL A 68 -2.02 11.24 3.29
C VAL A 68 -3.07 10.30 3.88
N GLY A 69 -3.72 10.67 4.98
CA GLY A 69 -4.76 9.85 5.62
C GLY A 69 -5.97 9.60 4.72
N ILE A 70 -6.44 10.63 4.01
CA ILE A 70 -7.52 10.54 3.02
C ILE A 70 -7.13 9.56 1.90
N LEU A 71 -5.98 9.77 1.28
CA LEU A 71 -5.51 8.96 0.16
C LEU A 71 -5.22 7.52 0.59
N MET A 72 -4.68 7.32 1.79
CA MET A 72 -4.42 6.00 2.35
C MET A 72 -5.71 5.23 2.65
N GLY A 73 -6.72 5.91 3.19
CA GLY A 73 -8.04 5.30 3.40
C GLY A 73 -8.68 4.85 2.09
N LEU A 74 -8.67 5.70 1.07
CA LEU A 74 -9.18 5.38 -0.26
C LEU A 74 -8.35 4.28 -0.94
N HIS A 75 -7.01 4.33 -0.81
CA HIS A 75 -6.12 3.28 -1.29
C HIS A 75 -6.47 1.91 -0.70
N TRP A 76 -6.64 1.83 0.61
CA TRP A 76 -6.98 0.55 1.25
C TRP A 76 -8.37 0.05 0.86
N VAL A 77 -9.36 0.95 0.76
CA VAL A 77 -10.69 0.56 0.25
C VAL A 77 -10.58 0.00 -1.16
N ALA A 78 -9.85 0.66 -2.05
CA ALA A 78 -9.63 0.17 -3.41
C ALA A 78 -8.85 -1.16 -3.42
N PHE A 79 -7.81 -1.31 -2.59
CA PHE A 79 -7.03 -2.54 -2.49
C PHE A 79 -7.87 -3.74 -2.01
N TYR A 80 -8.66 -3.55 -0.94
CA TYR A 80 -9.53 -4.64 -0.47
C TYR A 80 -10.72 -4.88 -1.40
N ALA A 81 -11.23 -3.86 -2.08
CA ALA A 81 -12.20 -4.06 -3.15
C ALA A 81 -11.60 -4.90 -4.29
N ALA A 82 -10.35 -4.64 -4.67
CA ALA A 82 -9.65 -5.47 -5.66
C ALA A 82 -9.61 -6.95 -5.23
N ILE A 83 -9.30 -7.24 -3.96
CA ILE A 83 -9.31 -8.60 -3.42
C ILE A 83 -10.71 -9.23 -3.47
N LYS A 84 -11.75 -8.46 -3.08
CA LYS A 84 -13.13 -8.97 -3.02
C LYS A 84 -13.74 -9.20 -4.41
N PHE A 85 -13.36 -8.38 -5.41
CA PHE A 85 -13.81 -8.53 -6.81
C PHE A 85 -12.89 -9.41 -7.67
N SER A 86 -11.75 -9.88 -7.13
CA SER A 86 -10.87 -10.85 -7.77
C SER A 86 -10.29 -11.82 -6.75
N ASN A 87 -9.00 -11.70 -6.45
CA ASN A 87 -8.31 -12.43 -5.40
C ASN A 87 -7.08 -11.65 -4.90
N ALA A 88 -6.42 -12.17 -3.85
CA ALA A 88 -5.27 -11.51 -3.26
C ALA A 88 -4.10 -11.39 -4.24
N SER A 89 -3.86 -12.42 -5.05
CA SER A 89 -2.76 -12.46 -6.02
C SER A 89 -2.89 -11.37 -7.09
N ILE A 90 -4.09 -11.19 -7.68
CA ILE A 90 -4.35 -10.16 -8.69
C ILE A 90 -4.22 -8.76 -8.09
N ALA A 91 -4.81 -8.52 -6.91
CA ALA A 91 -4.72 -7.23 -6.23
C ALA A 91 -3.26 -6.83 -5.95
N LEU A 92 -2.45 -7.78 -5.45
CA LEU A 92 -1.03 -7.55 -5.15
C LEU A 92 -0.19 -7.32 -6.41
N VAL A 93 -0.46 -8.03 -7.50
CA VAL A 93 0.24 -7.81 -8.78
C VAL A 93 -0.09 -6.43 -9.35
N CYS A 94 -1.37 -6.00 -9.32
CA CYS A 94 -1.72 -4.65 -9.71
C CYS A 94 -1.05 -3.59 -8.83
N LEU A 95 -0.97 -3.83 -7.51
CA LEU A 95 -0.32 -2.92 -6.58
C LEU A 95 1.18 -2.74 -6.87
N SER A 96 1.86 -3.74 -7.40
CA SER A 96 3.29 -3.63 -7.76
C SER A 96 3.57 -2.55 -8.80
N THR A 97 2.58 -2.13 -9.57
CA THR A 97 2.70 -1.01 -10.52
C THR A 97 2.84 0.36 -9.83
N ALA A 98 2.63 0.46 -8.51
CA ALA A 98 2.75 1.70 -7.75
C ALA A 98 4.14 2.35 -7.87
N SER A 99 5.22 1.56 -8.00
CA SER A 99 6.57 2.09 -8.16
C SER A 99 6.72 2.95 -9.43
N ILE A 100 6.06 2.55 -10.51
CA ILE A 100 6.08 3.26 -11.78
C ILE A 100 5.33 4.59 -11.66
N PHE A 101 4.13 4.55 -11.06
CA PHE A 101 3.38 5.77 -10.77
C PHE A 101 4.16 6.70 -9.84
N THR A 102 4.88 6.16 -8.84
CA THR A 102 5.71 6.98 -7.94
C THR A 102 6.83 7.67 -8.71
N SER A 103 7.52 6.97 -9.61
CA SER A 103 8.58 7.57 -10.43
C SER A 103 8.06 8.72 -11.31
N LEU A 104 6.89 8.52 -11.96
CA LEU A 104 6.25 9.56 -12.76
C LEU A 104 5.85 10.78 -11.92
N LEU A 105 5.30 10.54 -10.72
CA LEU A 105 4.86 11.59 -9.81
C LEU A 105 6.05 12.33 -9.17
N ASP A 106 7.11 11.64 -8.81
CA ASP A 106 8.34 12.28 -8.30
C ASP A 106 8.92 13.24 -9.34
N HIS A 107 8.86 12.87 -10.63
CA HIS A 107 9.25 13.80 -11.71
C HIS A 107 8.37 15.04 -11.76
N LEU A 108 7.05 14.90 -11.69
CA LEU A 108 6.10 16.01 -11.75
C LEU A 108 6.18 16.92 -10.53
N PHE A 109 6.30 16.35 -9.31
CA PHE A 109 6.27 17.12 -8.06
C PHE A 109 7.63 17.68 -7.66
N ASN A 110 8.73 17.02 -8.03
CA ASN A 110 10.09 17.39 -7.64
C ASN A 110 10.93 17.93 -8.80
N LYS A 111 10.33 18.12 -10.01
CA LYS A 111 10.98 18.65 -11.23
C LYS A 111 12.28 17.91 -11.59
N THR A 112 12.37 16.63 -11.29
CA THR A 112 13.50 15.78 -11.68
C THR A 112 13.55 15.58 -13.20
N LYS A 113 14.70 15.29 -13.78
CA LYS A 113 14.80 15.06 -15.23
C LYS A 113 13.99 13.81 -15.62
N ARG A 114 13.24 13.92 -16.72
CA ARG A 114 12.51 12.77 -17.30
C ARG A 114 13.49 11.66 -17.66
N ASP A 115 13.10 10.45 -17.33
CA ASP A 115 13.85 9.26 -17.63
C ASP A 115 13.06 8.35 -18.59
N ASN A 116 13.57 8.23 -19.81
CA ASN A 116 12.91 7.43 -20.86
C ASN A 116 12.84 5.93 -20.52
N ILE A 117 13.76 5.44 -19.69
CA ILE A 117 13.74 4.04 -19.25
C ILE A 117 12.57 3.82 -18.29
N GLU A 118 12.33 4.75 -17.35
CA GLU A 118 11.18 4.67 -16.44
C GLU A 118 9.87 4.70 -17.21
N LEU A 119 9.75 5.54 -18.24
CA LEU A 119 8.58 5.58 -19.10
C LEU A 119 8.37 4.24 -19.84
N PHE A 120 9.44 3.66 -20.38
CA PHE A 120 9.40 2.36 -21.05
C PHE A 120 8.97 1.24 -20.08
N LEU A 121 9.56 1.20 -18.88
CA LEU A 121 9.17 0.24 -17.84
C LEU A 121 7.71 0.42 -17.42
N GLY A 122 7.22 1.68 -17.36
CA GLY A 122 5.82 1.99 -17.12
C GLY A 122 4.89 1.40 -18.16
N LEU A 123 5.21 1.58 -19.44
CA LEU A 123 4.46 0.98 -20.54
C LEU A 123 4.47 -0.55 -20.48
N LEU A 124 5.61 -1.15 -20.18
CA LEU A 124 5.72 -2.61 -20.05
C LEU A 124 4.87 -3.15 -18.91
N ALA A 125 4.78 -2.44 -17.78
CA ALA A 125 3.91 -2.82 -16.68
C ALA A 125 2.42 -2.70 -17.06
N ILE A 126 2.03 -1.65 -17.80
CA ILE A 126 0.66 -1.52 -18.34
C ILE A 126 0.34 -2.70 -19.26
N VAL A 127 1.27 -3.10 -20.13
CA VAL A 127 1.11 -4.30 -20.95
C VAL A 127 0.94 -5.55 -20.08
N GLY A 128 1.71 -5.67 -18.98
CA GLY A 128 1.56 -6.77 -18.02
C GLY A 128 0.16 -6.82 -17.39
N VAL A 129 -0.36 -5.67 -16.92
CA VAL A 129 -1.74 -5.58 -16.39
C VAL A 129 -2.77 -5.92 -17.45
N TYR A 130 -2.59 -5.43 -18.69
CA TYR A 130 -3.47 -5.75 -19.80
C TYR A 130 -3.47 -7.25 -20.14
N CYS A 131 -2.32 -7.91 -20.13
CA CYS A 131 -2.24 -9.37 -20.30
C CYS A 131 -3.04 -10.09 -19.21
N ILE A 132 -2.90 -9.67 -17.93
CA ILE A 132 -3.68 -10.26 -16.84
C ILE A 132 -5.18 -10.07 -17.10
N TYR A 133 -5.60 -8.87 -17.50
CA TYR A 133 -7.00 -8.58 -17.81
C TYR A 133 -7.55 -9.46 -18.93
N GLN A 134 -6.82 -9.62 -20.03
CA GLN A 134 -7.25 -10.44 -21.18
C GLN A 134 -7.48 -11.91 -20.82
N PHE A 135 -6.68 -12.45 -19.90
CA PHE A 135 -6.81 -13.84 -19.46
C PHE A 135 -7.71 -14.03 -18.23
N GLN A 136 -8.12 -12.93 -17.58
CA GLN A 136 -8.93 -12.93 -16.36
C GLN A 136 -10.06 -11.88 -16.45
N LEU A 137 -10.81 -11.90 -17.56
CA LEU A 137 -11.88 -10.93 -17.83
C LEU A 137 -12.95 -10.89 -16.72
N SER A 138 -13.22 -12.02 -16.07
CA SER A 138 -14.12 -12.10 -14.92
C SER A 138 -13.68 -11.23 -13.72
N PHE A 139 -12.39 -10.88 -13.64
CA PHE A 139 -11.81 -10.07 -12.56
C PHE A 139 -11.58 -8.60 -12.95
N GLY A 140 -12.20 -8.12 -14.03
CA GLY A 140 -11.98 -6.76 -14.55
C GLY A 140 -12.16 -5.65 -13.52
N LEU A 141 -13.20 -5.73 -12.68
CA LEU A 141 -13.41 -4.77 -11.58
C LEU A 141 -12.29 -4.87 -10.53
N GLY A 142 -11.85 -6.07 -10.19
CA GLY A 142 -10.74 -6.27 -9.25
C GLY A 142 -9.44 -5.65 -9.76
N ILE A 143 -9.12 -5.84 -11.05
CA ILE A 143 -7.96 -5.23 -11.70
C ILE A 143 -8.06 -3.70 -11.71
N LEU A 144 -9.23 -3.14 -12.05
CA LEU A 144 -9.46 -1.70 -12.02
C LEU A 144 -9.19 -1.11 -10.63
N PHE A 145 -9.79 -1.69 -9.58
CA PHE A 145 -9.56 -1.25 -8.21
C PHE A 145 -8.09 -1.43 -7.77
N GLY A 146 -7.41 -2.49 -8.21
CA GLY A 146 -6.00 -2.72 -7.95
C GLY A 146 -5.10 -1.63 -8.54
N VAL A 147 -5.36 -1.21 -9.78
CA VAL A 147 -4.63 -0.10 -10.42
C VAL A 147 -4.92 1.24 -9.73
N ILE A 148 -6.19 1.51 -9.37
CA ILE A 148 -6.55 2.70 -8.58
C ILE A 148 -5.80 2.71 -7.24
N ALA A 149 -5.74 1.58 -6.56
CA ALA A 149 -4.98 1.45 -5.32
C ALA A 149 -3.49 1.76 -5.53
N ALA A 150 -2.88 1.28 -6.62
CA ALA A 150 -1.49 1.55 -6.95
C ALA A 150 -1.21 3.05 -7.18
N ILE A 151 -2.09 3.74 -7.92
CA ILE A 151 -1.98 5.19 -8.16
C ILE A 151 -2.10 5.95 -6.83
N LEU A 152 -3.10 5.64 -6.01
CA LEU A 152 -3.30 6.29 -4.71
C LEU A 152 -2.10 6.05 -3.78
N SER A 153 -1.52 4.84 -3.80
CA SER A 153 -0.31 4.50 -3.04
C SER A 153 0.88 5.38 -3.45
N ALA A 154 1.09 5.55 -4.73
CA ALA A 154 2.15 6.41 -5.26
C ALA A 154 1.97 7.87 -4.80
N VAL A 155 0.76 8.42 -4.93
CA VAL A 155 0.47 9.81 -4.55
C VAL A 155 0.70 10.03 -3.06
N PHE A 156 0.13 9.19 -2.19
CA PHE A 156 0.30 9.40 -0.74
C PHE A 156 1.76 9.21 -0.31
N THR A 157 2.53 8.30 -0.92
CA THR A 157 3.94 8.08 -0.59
C THR A 157 4.78 9.33 -0.87
N VAL A 158 4.57 9.97 -2.03
CA VAL A 158 5.27 11.23 -2.39
C VAL A 158 4.91 12.38 -1.45
N ILE A 159 3.63 12.49 -1.05
CA ILE A 159 3.19 13.53 -0.10
C ILE A 159 3.74 13.23 1.29
N ASN A 160 3.68 11.97 1.75
CA ASN A 160 4.14 11.55 3.07
C ASN A 160 5.64 11.79 3.26
N LYS A 161 6.44 11.65 2.21
CA LYS A 161 7.87 12.01 2.24
C LYS A 161 8.12 13.41 2.76
N LYS A 162 7.23 14.37 2.48
CA LYS A 162 7.36 15.78 2.89
C LYS A 162 7.12 16.01 4.40
N VAL A 163 6.60 15.04 5.12
CA VAL A 163 6.35 15.09 6.57
C VAL A 163 7.09 14.00 7.34
N ALA A 164 7.57 12.97 6.66
CA ALA A 164 8.30 11.87 7.26
C ALA A 164 9.58 12.37 7.96
N GLY A 165 9.72 12.04 9.24
CA GLY A 165 10.89 12.40 10.06
C GLY A 165 10.81 13.78 10.73
N ILE A 166 9.80 14.62 10.44
CA ILE A 166 9.56 15.88 11.16
C ILE A 166 9.00 15.59 12.54
N TYR A 167 8.12 14.60 12.64
CA TYR A 167 7.51 14.14 13.89
C TYR A 167 7.80 12.65 14.10
N PRO A 168 7.64 12.14 15.34
CA PRO A 168 7.72 10.72 15.61
C PRO A 168 6.75 9.93 14.70
N ALA A 169 7.19 8.84 14.11
CA ALA A 169 6.41 8.08 13.14
C ALA A 169 5.01 7.69 13.67
N ARG A 170 4.93 7.30 14.97
CA ARG A 170 3.64 6.96 15.61
C ARG A 170 2.67 8.13 15.63
N THR A 171 3.15 9.33 15.88
CA THR A 171 2.33 10.55 15.86
C THR A 171 1.84 10.85 14.45
N THR A 172 2.72 10.75 13.44
CA THR A 172 2.35 10.91 12.03
C THR A 172 1.26 9.91 11.65
N VAL A 173 1.48 8.62 11.90
CA VAL A 173 0.52 7.55 11.59
C VAL A 173 -0.80 7.74 12.36
N PHE A 174 -0.78 8.20 13.62
CA PHE A 174 -2.00 8.49 14.38
C PHE A 174 -2.89 9.52 13.68
N TYR A 175 -2.32 10.65 13.26
CA TYR A 175 -3.09 11.69 12.56
C TYR A 175 -3.56 11.23 11.19
N GLU A 176 -2.75 10.50 10.45
CA GLU A 176 -3.13 9.92 9.15
C GLU A 176 -4.31 8.95 9.30
N MET A 177 -4.23 8.02 10.26
CA MET A 177 -5.31 7.06 10.53
C MET A 177 -6.58 7.72 11.04
N GLY A 178 -6.45 8.67 11.97
CA GLY A 178 -7.60 9.39 12.51
C GLY A 178 -8.35 10.20 11.46
N ILE A 179 -7.64 10.89 10.58
CA ILE A 179 -8.26 11.69 9.51
C ILE A 179 -8.86 10.79 8.43
N GLY A 180 -8.16 9.70 8.05
CA GLY A 180 -8.70 8.71 7.14
C GLY A 180 -9.98 8.05 7.70
N LEU A 181 -9.99 7.74 9.00
CA LEU A 181 -11.18 7.23 9.69
C LEU A 181 -12.35 8.21 9.62
N LEU A 182 -12.10 9.51 9.86
CA LEU A 182 -13.14 10.54 9.76
C LEU A 182 -13.73 10.60 8.34
N LEU A 183 -12.88 10.57 7.31
CA LEU A 183 -13.35 10.52 5.93
C LEU A 183 -14.23 9.29 5.68
N LEU A 184 -13.76 8.10 6.06
CA LEU A 184 -14.52 6.86 5.83
C LEU A 184 -15.83 6.86 6.62
N THR A 185 -15.84 7.43 7.83
CA THR A 185 -17.08 7.59 8.61
C THR A 185 -18.09 8.48 7.88
N CYS A 186 -17.64 9.58 7.28
CA CYS A 186 -18.48 10.46 6.45
C CYS A 186 -18.98 9.77 5.17
N LEU A 187 -18.18 8.88 4.59
CA LEU A 187 -18.52 8.14 3.36
C LEU A 187 -19.37 6.89 3.64
N MET A 188 -19.45 6.41 4.88
CA MET A 188 -20.16 5.17 5.22
C MET A 188 -21.64 5.20 4.84
N PRO A 189 -22.42 6.30 5.05
CA PRO A 189 -23.81 6.35 4.58
C PRO A 189 -23.96 6.15 3.08
N PHE A 190 -23.03 6.69 2.28
CA PHE A 190 -22.99 6.48 0.84
C PHE A 190 -22.65 5.02 0.49
N ALA A 191 -21.72 4.40 1.20
CA ALA A 191 -21.37 3.00 0.99
C ALA A 191 -22.58 2.07 1.27
N PHE A 192 -23.35 2.36 2.32
CA PHE A 192 -24.61 1.64 2.61
C PHE A 192 -25.69 1.87 1.56
N TYR A 193 -25.78 3.09 1.02
CA TYR A 193 -26.73 3.36 -0.06
C TYR A 193 -26.41 2.53 -1.32
N VAL A 194 -25.13 2.37 -1.65
CA VAL A 194 -24.68 1.60 -2.83
C VAL A 194 -24.74 0.09 -2.58
N THR A 195 -24.50 -0.35 -1.34
CA THR A 195 -24.45 -1.77 -0.96
C THR A 195 -25.27 -1.99 0.33
N PRO A 196 -26.62 -2.02 0.24
CA PRO A 196 -27.49 -2.14 1.42
C PRO A 196 -27.29 -3.42 2.24
N GLU A 197 -26.80 -4.49 1.62
CA GLU A 197 -26.55 -5.80 2.25
C GLU A 197 -25.27 -5.84 3.09
N MET A 198 -24.52 -4.74 3.13
CA MET A 198 -23.24 -4.68 3.80
C MET A 198 -23.40 -4.79 5.32
N SER A 199 -22.81 -5.85 5.94
CA SER A 199 -22.77 -5.98 7.38
C SER A 199 -21.73 -5.06 8.01
N LEU A 200 -22.11 -4.37 9.10
CA LEU A 200 -21.18 -3.63 9.96
C LEU A 200 -20.51 -4.50 11.01
N ILE A 201 -21.11 -5.62 11.38
CA ILE A 201 -20.70 -6.41 12.53
C ILE A 201 -19.69 -7.48 12.07
N PRO A 202 -18.44 -7.43 12.58
CA PRO A 202 -17.46 -8.49 12.34
C PRO A 202 -17.96 -9.83 12.92
N GLN A 203 -17.80 -10.89 12.15
CA GLN A 203 -18.22 -12.23 12.53
C GLN A 203 -17.03 -13.08 12.98
N GLU A 204 -17.31 -14.07 13.85
CA GLU A 204 -16.35 -15.11 14.26
C GLU A 204 -14.91 -14.59 14.46
N TYR A 205 -14.02 -15.07 13.57
CA TYR A 205 -12.59 -14.76 13.60
C TYR A 205 -12.23 -13.38 13.01
N ASP A 206 -13.18 -12.61 12.44
CA ASP A 206 -12.90 -11.29 11.88
C ASP A 206 -12.23 -10.36 12.90
N TRP A 207 -12.67 -10.42 14.17
CA TRP A 207 -12.06 -9.62 15.25
C TRP A 207 -10.58 -9.93 15.44
N LEU A 208 -10.22 -11.22 15.39
CA LEU A 208 -8.82 -11.64 15.52
C LEU A 208 -8.00 -11.13 14.32
N TRP A 209 -8.52 -11.33 13.11
CA TRP A 209 -7.83 -10.90 11.89
C TRP A 209 -7.72 -9.37 11.79
N LEU A 210 -8.75 -8.63 12.19
CA LEU A 210 -8.72 -7.17 12.27
C LEU A 210 -7.69 -6.68 13.29
N LEU A 211 -7.57 -7.34 14.45
CA LEU A 211 -6.58 -6.99 15.45
C LEU A 211 -5.16 -7.23 14.93
N ILE A 212 -4.89 -8.39 14.32
CA ILE A 212 -3.58 -8.70 13.72
C ILE A 212 -3.26 -7.71 12.60
N LEU A 213 -4.22 -7.43 11.72
CA LEU A 213 -4.08 -6.49 10.62
C LEU A 213 -3.76 -5.06 11.12
N SER A 214 -4.46 -4.62 12.17
CA SER A 214 -4.27 -3.28 12.73
C SER A 214 -2.97 -3.16 13.53
N LEU A 215 -2.64 -4.13 14.38
CA LEU A 215 -1.46 -4.07 15.23
C LEU A 215 -0.18 -4.35 14.44
N CYS A 216 -0.11 -5.48 13.75
CA CYS A 216 1.11 -5.91 13.07
C CYS A 216 1.29 -5.19 11.73
N CYS A 217 0.27 -5.26 10.86
CA CYS A 217 0.39 -4.74 9.49
C CYS A 217 0.10 -3.23 9.39
N THR A 218 -0.34 -2.57 10.47
CA THR A 218 -0.55 -1.12 10.45
C THR A 218 0.25 -0.41 11.53
N VAL A 219 -0.05 -0.55 12.82
CA VAL A 219 0.68 0.19 13.87
C VAL A 219 2.19 -0.05 13.75
N TRP A 220 2.60 -1.27 13.66
CA TRP A 220 4.01 -1.64 13.61
C TRP A 220 4.61 -1.39 12.22
N ALA A 221 4.07 -2.02 11.18
CA ALA A 221 4.61 -1.91 9.82
C ALA A 221 4.62 -0.46 9.31
N GLN A 222 3.51 0.28 9.45
CA GLN A 222 3.43 1.68 8.99
C GLN A 222 4.40 2.58 9.76
N SER A 223 4.55 2.37 11.08
CA SER A 223 5.53 3.14 11.86
C SER A 223 6.98 2.88 11.41
N LEU A 224 7.31 1.64 11.05
CA LEU A 224 8.62 1.27 10.49
C LEU A 224 8.81 1.91 9.10
N ALA A 225 7.79 1.87 8.25
CA ALA A 225 7.85 2.43 6.90
C ALA A 225 8.00 3.95 6.91
N VAL A 226 7.23 4.67 7.72
CA VAL A 226 7.37 6.14 7.87
C VAL A 226 8.74 6.50 8.43
N THR A 227 9.27 5.71 9.39
CA THR A 227 10.62 5.90 9.89
C THR A 227 11.69 5.66 8.81
N ALA A 228 11.50 4.65 7.97
CA ALA A 228 12.39 4.39 6.85
C ALA A 228 12.30 5.48 5.77
N LEU A 229 11.09 5.90 5.44
CA LEU A 229 10.81 6.95 4.45
C LEU A 229 11.46 8.29 4.83
N SER A 230 11.63 8.60 6.13
CA SER A 230 12.35 9.79 6.57
C SER A 230 13.82 9.83 6.11
N LYS A 231 14.43 8.65 5.91
CA LYS A 231 15.85 8.47 5.58
C LYS A 231 16.12 7.91 4.18
N LEU A 232 15.10 7.42 3.51
CA LEU A 232 15.18 6.87 2.16
C LEU A 232 14.35 7.74 1.20
N SER A 233 14.63 7.66 -0.10
CA SER A 233 13.81 8.32 -1.10
C SER A 233 12.43 7.63 -1.20
N SER A 234 11.39 8.38 -1.61
CA SER A 234 10.05 7.81 -1.89
C SER A 234 10.14 6.65 -2.86
N PHE A 235 10.95 6.81 -3.90
CA PHE A 235 11.20 5.79 -4.90
C PHE A 235 11.82 4.52 -4.29
N THR A 236 12.88 4.63 -3.46
CA THR A 236 13.49 3.46 -2.79
C THR A 236 12.48 2.72 -1.91
N VAL A 237 11.63 3.47 -1.21
CA VAL A 237 10.58 2.88 -0.37
C VAL A 237 9.57 2.13 -1.23
N THR A 238 9.01 2.77 -2.25
CA THR A 238 8.01 2.14 -3.13
C THR A 238 8.59 0.96 -3.90
N LEU A 239 9.85 1.05 -4.30
CA LEU A 239 10.54 -0.07 -4.93
C LEU A 239 10.67 -1.28 -3.99
N SER A 240 11.03 -1.05 -2.73
CA SER A 240 11.10 -2.14 -1.74
C SER A 240 9.72 -2.74 -1.47
N VAL A 241 8.65 -1.94 -1.54
CA VAL A 241 7.26 -2.41 -1.42
C VAL A 241 6.89 -3.39 -2.54
N ASN A 242 7.56 -3.37 -3.69
CA ASN A 242 7.34 -4.35 -4.74
C ASN A 242 7.71 -5.81 -4.35
N MET A 243 8.37 -6.00 -3.20
CA MET A 243 8.52 -7.33 -2.60
C MET A 243 7.25 -7.80 -1.89
N GLU A 244 6.31 -6.90 -1.58
CA GLU A 244 5.02 -7.24 -0.96
C GLU A 244 4.22 -8.26 -1.81
N PRO A 245 4.03 -8.06 -3.12
CA PRO A 245 3.38 -9.04 -3.97
C PRO A 245 4.07 -10.40 -3.95
N VAL A 246 5.41 -10.44 -3.92
CA VAL A 246 6.15 -11.71 -3.89
C VAL A 246 5.79 -12.50 -2.62
N TYR A 247 5.86 -11.85 -1.45
CA TYR A 247 5.49 -12.49 -0.20
C TYR A 247 4.00 -12.82 -0.14
N GLY A 248 3.14 -11.87 -0.51
CA GLY A 248 1.69 -12.04 -0.41
C GLY A 248 1.14 -13.09 -1.36
N ILE A 249 1.63 -13.18 -2.61
CA ILE A 249 1.22 -14.20 -3.58
C ILE A 249 1.65 -15.59 -3.11
N LEU A 250 2.88 -15.75 -2.61
CA LEU A 250 3.34 -17.03 -2.05
C LEU A 250 2.46 -17.45 -0.87
N ILE A 251 2.12 -16.54 0.01
CA ILE A 251 1.24 -16.80 1.15
C ILE A 251 -0.18 -17.15 0.67
N ALA A 252 -0.74 -16.41 -0.31
CA ALA A 252 -2.06 -16.69 -0.88
C ALA A 252 -2.13 -18.07 -1.56
N PHE A 253 -1.07 -18.46 -2.25
CA PHE A 253 -0.97 -19.80 -2.84
C PHE A 253 -0.97 -20.90 -1.77
N LEU A 254 -0.25 -20.69 -0.66
CA LEU A 254 -0.15 -21.67 0.43
C LEU A 254 -1.46 -21.80 1.22
N PHE A 255 -2.12 -20.70 1.54
CA PHE A 255 -3.30 -20.71 2.42
C PHE A 255 -4.62 -20.84 1.67
N PHE A 256 -4.73 -20.35 0.45
CA PHE A 256 -6.00 -20.34 -0.30
C PHE A 256 -5.95 -21.12 -1.60
N ASN A 257 -4.82 -21.73 -1.96
CA ASN A 257 -4.63 -22.45 -3.24
C ASN A 257 -4.99 -21.58 -4.48
N GLU A 258 -4.79 -20.25 -4.41
CA GLU A 258 -5.15 -19.34 -5.50
C GLU A 258 -4.46 -19.68 -6.84
N ASN A 259 -3.33 -20.37 -6.79
CA ASN A 259 -2.65 -20.87 -7.98
C ASN A 259 -3.52 -21.77 -8.87
N LYS A 260 -4.58 -22.40 -8.33
CA LYS A 260 -5.53 -23.23 -9.07
C LYS A 260 -6.64 -22.41 -9.74
N GLU A 261 -6.88 -21.18 -9.29
CA GLU A 261 -7.91 -20.27 -9.79
C GLU A 261 -7.38 -19.38 -10.94
N LEU A 262 -6.04 -19.33 -11.13
CA LEU A 262 -5.41 -18.42 -12.06
C LEU A 262 -5.13 -19.09 -13.42
N HIS A 263 -5.53 -18.39 -14.50
CA HIS A 263 -5.21 -18.85 -15.84
C HIS A 263 -3.68 -18.72 -16.11
N PRO A 264 -3.07 -19.64 -16.88
CA PRO A 264 -1.63 -19.55 -17.22
C PRO A 264 -1.19 -18.19 -17.75
N GLY A 265 -2.03 -17.47 -18.45
CA GLY A 265 -1.76 -16.10 -18.93
C GLY A 265 -1.56 -15.06 -17.82
N PHE A 266 -2.09 -15.29 -16.61
CA PHE A 266 -1.78 -14.47 -15.44
C PHE A 266 -0.27 -14.44 -15.16
N TYR A 267 0.39 -15.61 -15.25
CA TYR A 267 1.83 -15.72 -14.98
C TYR A 267 2.68 -14.98 -16.01
N ILE A 268 2.19 -14.83 -17.25
CA ILE A 268 2.86 -14.01 -18.29
C ILE A 268 2.82 -12.54 -17.88
N GLY A 269 1.65 -12.02 -17.55
CA GLY A 269 1.50 -10.62 -17.12
C GLY A 269 2.24 -10.33 -15.82
N MET A 270 2.18 -11.22 -14.85
CA MET A 270 2.96 -11.15 -13.60
C MET A 270 4.46 -11.14 -13.90
N GLY A 271 4.94 -12.02 -14.80
CA GLY A 271 6.34 -12.07 -15.19
C GLY A 271 6.82 -10.77 -15.83
N LEU A 272 6.01 -10.15 -16.70
CA LEU A 272 6.31 -8.84 -17.29
C LEU A 272 6.43 -7.74 -16.21
N ILE A 273 5.48 -7.69 -15.26
CA ILE A 273 5.50 -6.71 -14.18
C ILE A 273 6.72 -6.92 -13.27
N LEU A 274 7.01 -8.16 -12.86
CA LEU A 274 8.19 -8.47 -12.06
C LEU A 274 9.48 -8.14 -12.79
N LEU A 275 9.55 -8.36 -14.10
CA LEU A 275 10.70 -7.99 -14.92
C LEU A 275 10.95 -6.49 -14.89
N THR A 276 9.89 -5.65 -14.97
CA THR A 276 10.05 -4.19 -14.86
C THR A 276 10.63 -3.79 -13.51
N VAL A 277 10.17 -4.43 -12.45
CA VAL A 277 10.67 -4.21 -11.09
C VAL A 277 12.15 -4.58 -10.98
N ILE A 278 12.52 -5.77 -11.46
CA ILE A 278 13.91 -6.24 -11.40
C ILE A 278 14.85 -5.29 -12.19
N ILE A 279 14.46 -4.91 -13.41
CA ILE A 279 15.25 -3.97 -14.23
C ILE A 279 15.45 -2.66 -13.49
N GLN A 280 14.41 -2.13 -12.88
CA GLN A 280 14.47 -0.88 -12.14
C GLN A 280 15.35 -0.98 -10.88
N VAL A 281 15.26 -2.07 -10.12
CA VAL A 281 16.16 -2.35 -8.97
C VAL A 281 17.63 -2.37 -9.40
N VAL A 282 17.95 -3.15 -10.42
CA VAL A 282 19.33 -3.27 -10.94
C VAL A 282 19.86 -1.90 -11.36
N ARG A 283 19.04 -1.13 -12.05
CA ARG A 283 19.39 0.21 -12.52
C ARG A 283 19.74 1.15 -11.37
N ILE A 284 18.93 1.18 -10.30
CA ILE A 284 19.19 2.07 -9.15
C ILE A 284 20.47 1.68 -8.43
N ILE A 285 20.68 0.38 -8.24
CA ILE A 285 21.93 -0.10 -7.65
C ILE A 285 23.13 0.35 -8.49
N TYR A 286 23.00 0.30 -9.81
CA TYR A 286 24.06 0.73 -10.72
C TYR A 286 24.30 2.25 -10.67
N GLN A 287 23.22 3.06 -10.68
CA GLN A 287 23.32 4.53 -10.58
C GLN A 287 23.95 4.95 -9.24
N HIS A 288 23.53 4.34 -8.14
CA HIS A 288 24.08 4.65 -6.83
C HIS A 288 25.57 4.28 -6.69
N LYS A 289 26.00 3.15 -7.29
CA LYS A 289 27.43 2.81 -7.36
C LYS A 289 28.23 3.83 -8.18
N LYS A 290 27.68 4.33 -9.29
CA LYS A 290 28.33 5.34 -10.10
C LYS A 290 28.53 6.66 -9.36
N GLU A 291 27.54 7.12 -8.59
CA GLU A 291 27.64 8.33 -7.77
C GLU A 291 28.73 8.23 -6.68
N ILE A 292 28.89 7.03 -6.07
CA ILE A 292 29.92 6.81 -5.05
C ILE A 292 31.33 6.83 -5.64
N ILE A 293 31.48 6.42 -6.91
CA ILE A 293 32.81 6.38 -7.58
C ILE A 293 33.19 7.76 -8.12
N THR A 294 32.22 8.62 -8.43
CA THR A 294 32.47 9.97 -9.01
C THR A 294 32.58 11.09 -7.96
N ASN A 295 32.27 10.81 -6.68
CA ASN A 295 32.49 11.69 -5.52
C ASN A 295 33.64 11.18 -4.64
#